data_dd601f52d59ef8087889c3caa2e0e551
#
_entry.id   dd601f52d59ef8087889c3caa2e0e551
#
_cell.length_a   1.000
_cell.length_b   1.000
_cell.length_c   1.000
_cell.angle_alpha   90.00
_cell.angle_beta   90.00
_cell.angle_gamma   90.00
#
_symmetry.space_group_name_H-M   'P 1'
#
loop_
_entity.id
_entity.type
_entity.pdbx_description
1 polymer ?
#
loop_
_entity_poly.entity_id
_entity_poly.type
_entity_poly.pdbx_seq_one_letter_code
_entity_poly.pdbx_strand_id
1 'polypeptide(L)'
;MSAPLLDSSDIETNRQDTEYEKFQPQAAGARAPASHRPAPPIPRRSMRRRPSSVSQQNPHLYEGREQRGEQRRLSRLSISSDDASPSLDQLRNPEKDDLVHDLQLDSRAPTLRGSISGTSLPYAVPERRRLSRLPTDQELKPSPEDIEATAAITAAKNDALDSRPSPSPTPSPGHPHDHTHPRPPISLRSRLKHFTWAWYTLSMSTGGLSLLIHAQPHQFPSLTPVLGLAVYILNIILFTLITSLLLARFLLNTGSFVASITHPREGFFVPTFLLSIATLITSTQKYCIPSHIQSWDGERQGLRWAIQIAFWIYVALSTCLAVAQYSFVFGRRHSFSLQTMMPTWILPIFPVMLSGTIASVIASTQPPAMALPIIVSGLSCQGLGISVAAMMYAHMVGRLMQSGLPDREHRPGLFMCVGPPSFTALAFIGLAQSLPGSFDANMDGLLDASIMLMMAIVGAGFLWALSFWWFAIAVLAVVQSPPRYFHLGWWASVFPNTGFILATISLGKVFQNEFVLWFSTAISIVLVLVYGFVLFHCVRAVVVRDIVYPGRDEDVEDH
;
A
#
# COMPACT_ATOMS: atom_id res chain seq x y z
N MET A 1 43.96 55.70 -32.65
CA MET A 1 44.77 55.05 -33.71
C MET A 1 43.89 53.92 -34.20
N SER A 2 43.09 54.23 -35.17
CA SER A 2 43.12 53.78 -36.56
C SER A 2 42.56 52.40 -36.78
N ALA A 3 41.31 52.42 -37.21
CA ALA A 3 40.68 51.36 -38.01
C ALA A 3 41.41 51.25 -39.38
N PRO A 4 41.17 50.24 -40.22
CA PRO A 4 40.15 50.43 -41.23
C PRO A 4 39.21 49.27 -41.50
N LEU A 5 38.04 49.66 -41.99
CA LEU A 5 37.03 49.01 -42.79
C LEU A 5 37.57 48.43 -44.09
N LEU A 6 36.94 47.36 -44.58
CA LEU A 6 36.74 46.94 -45.99
C LEU A 6 35.94 45.61 -45.90
N ASP A 7 35.03 45.29 -46.66
CA ASP A 7 34.08 45.78 -47.65
C ASP A 7 33.22 44.52 -48.03
N SER A 8 32.04 44.77 -48.42
CA SER A 8 31.01 43.85 -48.82
C SER A 8 31.28 43.12 -50.13
N SER A 9 30.54 42.05 -50.30
CA SER A 9 30.17 41.30 -51.52
C SER A 9 30.77 39.89 -51.61
N ASP A 10 29.96 38.86 -51.42
CA ASP A 10 29.35 38.09 -52.49
C ASP A 10 28.33 37.10 -51.98
N ILE A 11 27.16 37.24 -52.56
CA ILE A 11 26.05 36.33 -52.49
C ILE A 11 26.35 35.17 -53.46
N GLU A 12 26.35 33.92 -52.96
CA GLU A 12 26.07 32.80 -53.82
C GLU A 12 25.25 31.74 -53.08
N THR A 13 24.02 31.63 -53.55
CA THR A 13 23.03 30.58 -53.31
C THR A 13 23.58 29.21 -53.68
N ASN A 14 23.53 28.25 -52.73
CA ASN A 14 23.60 26.86 -53.10
C ASN A 14 22.45 26.11 -52.38
N ARG A 15 21.34 25.95 -53.11
CA ARG A 15 20.28 24.95 -52.86
C ARG A 15 20.87 23.59 -53.20
N GLN A 16 20.95 22.70 -52.25
CA GLN A 16 21.05 21.27 -52.50
C GLN A 16 19.79 20.58 -51.91
N ASP A 17 18.93 20.24 -52.85
CA ASP A 17 17.85 19.29 -52.69
C ASP A 17 18.45 17.92 -52.37
N THR A 18 18.11 17.32 -51.25
CA THR A 18 18.38 15.92 -50.97
C THR A 18 17.11 15.12 -51.12
N GLU A 19 17.12 14.33 -52.20
CA GLU A 19 16.11 13.35 -52.60
C GLU A 19 15.87 12.31 -51.50
N TYR A 20 14.58 12.06 -51.26
CA TYR A 20 14.11 10.88 -50.57
C TYR A 20 14.16 9.67 -51.51
N GLU A 21 15.14 8.80 -51.34
CA GLU A 21 15.22 7.52 -52.02
C GLU A 21 14.30 6.49 -51.37
N LYS A 22 13.25 6.11 -52.10
CA LYS A 22 12.33 5.01 -51.82
C LYS A 22 13.05 3.69 -52.08
N PHE A 23 13.29 2.91 -51.03
CA PHE A 23 13.70 1.53 -51.17
C PHE A 23 12.46 0.66 -51.54
N GLN A 24 12.38 0.22 -52.77
CA GLN A 24 11.58 -0.93 -53.22
C GLN A 24 12.52 -2.16 -53.28
N PRO A 25 12.08 -3.36 -52.79
CA PRO A 25 12.89 -4.56 -53.01
C PRO A 25 12.63 -5.14 -54.43
N GLN A 26 13.73 -5.37 -55.14
CA GLN A 26 13.77 -6.02 -56.45
C GLN A 26 13.35 -7.50 -56.37
N ALA A 27 12.45 -7.87 -57.25
CA ALA A 27 12.09 -9.25 -57.60
C ALA A 27 13.18 -9.85 -58.48
N ALA A 28 13.66 -11.03 -58.15
CA ALA A 28 14.49 -11.86 -59.02
C ALA A 28 13.90 -13.27 -59.18
N GLY A 29 13.62 -13.63 -60.42
CA GLY A 29 13.80 -14.97 -60.93
C GLY A 29 12.64 -15.95 -60.93
N ALA A 30 11.90 -15.95 -61.99
CA ALA A 30 10.90 -16.98 -62.38
C ALA A 30 11.46 -18.39 -62.50
N ARG A 31 10.79 -19.38 -61.96
CA ARG A 31 10.66 -20.74 -62.49
C ARG A 31 9.27 -21.28 -62.18
N ALA A 32 8.47 -21.55 -63.19
CA ALA A 32 7.17 -22.26 -63.20
C ALA A 32 7.38 -23.71 -63.65
N PRO A 33 6.34 -24.57 -63.68
CA PRO A 33 5.38 -24.95 -62.67
C PRO A 33 5.33 -26.51 -62.48
N ALA A 34 4.91 -27.00 -61.34
CA ALA A 34 4.51 -28.37 -61.15
C ALA A 34 3.03 -28.43 -60.67
N SER A 35 2.29 -29.26 -61.39
CA SER A 35 0.86 -29.46 -61.36
C SER A 35 0.30 -29.90 -59.99
N HIS A 36 -0.69 -29.20 -59.48
CA HIS A 36 -1.51 -29.61 -58.33
C HIS A 36 -2.73 -30.39 -58.79
N ARG A 37 -2.89 -31.60 -58.26
CA ARG A 37 -4.17 -32.34 -58.27
C ARG A 37 -5.02 -31.85 -57.07
N PRO A 38 -6.33 -31.69 -57.24
CA PRO A 38 -7.23 -31.29 -56.17
C PRO A 38 -7.59 -32.48 -55.26
N ALA A 39 -7.69 -32.24 -53.96
CA ALA A 39 -8.16 -33.17 -52.95
C ALA A 39 -9.72 -33.30 -52.97
N PRO A 40 -10.28 -34.46 -52.59
CA PRO A 40 -11.72 -34.72 -52.66
C PRO A 40 -12.48 -34.05 -51.50
N PRO A 41 -13.78 -33.72 -51.70
CA PRO A 41 -14.61 -33.02 -50.75
C PRO A 41 -15.14 -33.94 -49.62
N ILE A 42 -15.21 -33.43 -48.43
CA ILE A 42 -15.78 -34.04 -47.23
C ILE A 42 -17.31 -33.98 -47.27
N PRO A 43 -18.08 -35.06 -46.98
CA PRO A 43 -19.53 -35.08 -47.08
C PRO A 43 -20.19 -34.29 -45.92
N ARG A 44 -21.06 -33.34 -46.25
CA ARG A 44 -21.99 -32.64 -45.36
C ARG A 44 -23.10 -33.59 -44.89
N ARG A 45 -23.19 -33.80 -43.59
CA ARG A 45 -24.32 -34.48 -42.93
C ARG A 45 -25.50 -33.51 -42.81
N SER A 46 -26.60 -33.82 -43.50
CA SER A 46 -27.86 -33.08 -43.51
C SER A 46 -28.57 -33.21 -42.16
N MET A 47 -28.84 -32.08 -41.48
CA MET A 47 -29.82 -31.99 -40.40
C MET A 47 -31.22 -31.83 -40.99
N ARG A 48 -32.07 -32.84 -40.79
CA ARG A 48 -33.50 -32.80 -41.04
C ARG A 48 -34.19 -31.79 -40.11
N ARG A 49 -34.83 -30.80 -40.71
CA ARG A 49 -35.84 -29.97 -40.06
C ARG A 49 -37.11 -30.78 -39.85
N ARG A 50 -37.73 -30.68 -38.67
CA ARG A 50 -39.15 -30.99 -38.46
C ARG A 50 -39.91 -29.71 -38.13
N PRO A 51 -41.17 -29.59 -38.54
CA PRO A 51 -41.89 -28.34 -38.59
C PRO A 51 -42.58 -27.97 -37.27
N SER A 52 -42.75 -26.68 -37.09
CA SER A 52 -43.49 -25.98 -36.07
C SER A 52 -44.99 -26.27 -36.16
N SER A 53 -45.64 -26.61 -35.04
CA SER A 53 -47.06 -26.42 -34.84
C SER A 53 -47.31 -25.47 -33.69
N VAL A 54 -47.92 -24.36 -34.02
CA VAL A 54 -48.47 -23.34 -33.12
C VAL A 54 -49.70 -23.94 -32.43
N SER A 55 -49.74 -23.83 -31.08
CA SER A 55 -50.99 -23.90 -30.33
C SER A 55 -50.91 -22.93 -29.16
N GLN A 56 -51.76 -21.91 -29.27
CA GLN A 56 -52.15 -21.03 -28.15
C GLN A 56 -52.88 -21.85 -27.10
N GLN A 57 -52.51 -21.64 -25.81
CA GLN A 57 -53.49 -21.72 -24.69
C GLN A 57 -52.87 -21.23 -23.35
N ASN A 58 -53.51 -20.20 -22.86
CA ASN A 58 -53.79 -19.76 -21.48
C ASN A 58 -52.71 -19.72 -20.36
N PRO A 59 -52.58 -18.56 -19.74
CA PRO A 59 -51.82 -18.36 -18.51
C PRO A 59 -52.74 -18.48 -17.28
N HIS A 60 -52.71 -19.57 -16.55
CA HIS A 60 -53.18 -19.75 -15.16
C HIS A 60 -52.98 -21.21 -14.79
N LEU A 61 -51.86 -21.55 -14.16
CA LEU A 61 -51.63 -22.77 -13.36
C LEU A 61 -50.11 -23.00 -13.14
N TYR A 62 -49.45 -22.11 -12.40
CA TYR A 62 -48.10 -22.37 -11.87
C TYR A 62 -47.92 -21.67 -10.53
N GLU A 63 -48.77 -21.93 -9.56
CA GLU A 63 -48.51 -21.75 -8.13
C GLU A 63 -48.81 -23.08 -7.44
N GLY A 64 -47.80 -23.87 -7.17
CA GLY A 64 -48.06 -25.12 -6.41
C GLY A 64 -46.99 -26.20 -6.51
N ARG A 65 -45.77 -25.91 -6.97
CA ARG A 65 -44.73 -26.95 -7.13
C ARG A 65 -43.38 -26.69 -6.47
N GLU A 66 -43.16 -25.54 -5.85
CA GLU A 66 -41.89 -25.26 -5.15
C GLU A 66 -41.86 -25.71 -3.67
N GLN A 67 -42.98 -25.99 -3.03
CA GLN A 67 -42.98 -26.43 -1.63
C GLN A 67 -42.79 -27.94 -1.41
N ARG A 68 -42.66 -28.75 -2.46
CA ARG A 68 -42.38 -30.20 -2.31
C ARG A 68 -40.92 -30.61 -2.57
N GLY A 69 -40.06 -29.69 -3.00
CA GLY A 69 -38.64 -29.93 -3.24
C GLY A 69 -37.76 -29.83 -1.99
N GLU A 70 -38.15 -29.00 -1.07
CA GLU A 70 -37.34 -28.71 0.13
C GLU A 70 -37.53 -29.71 1.27
N GLN A 71 -38.68 -30.33 1.40
CA GLN A 71 -38.92 -31.39 2.43
C GLN A 71 -38.24 -32.74 2.10
N ARG A 72 -37.75 -32.97 0.89
CA ARG A 72 -36.98 -34.19 0.55
C ARG A 72 -35.48 -34.08 0.74
N ARG A 73 -34.94 -32.89 1.01
CA ARG A 73 -33.49 -32.69 1.31
C ARG A 73 -33.16 -32.75 2.81
N LEU A 74 -34.11 -32.56 3.67
CA LEU A 74 -33.91 -32.60 5.14
C LEU A 74 -34.14 -33.97 5.79
N SER A 75 -34.66 -34.96 5.07
CA SER A 75 -34.92 -36.32 5.59
C SER A 75 -33.82 -37.35 5.23
N ARG A 76 -32.68 -36.94 4.73
CA ARG A 76 -31.53 -37.84 4.43
C ARG A 76 -30.27 -37.60 5.25
N LEU A 77 -30.37 -36.85 6.34
CA LEU A 77 -29.23 -36.58 7.26
C LEU A 77 -29.49 -37.06 8.72
N SER A 78 -30.32 -38.07 8.92
CA SER A 78 -30.47 -38.69 10.22
C SER A 78 -30.67 -40.19 10.06
N ILE A 79 -29.64 -40.96 10.10
CA ILE A 79 -29.44 -42.42 10.35
C ILE A 79 -27.94 -42.65 10.12
N SER A 80 -27.19 -43.07 11.01
CA SER A 80 -26.96 -43.91 12.13
C SER A 80 -25.48 -43.83 12.49
N SER A 81 -25.17 -43.48 13.69
CA SER A 81 -23.96 -43.88 14.37
C SER A 81 -24.16 -45.33 14.77
N ASP A 82 -23.40 -46.22 14.20
CA ASP A 82 -22.89 -47.43 14.85
C ASP A 82 -22.09 -48.25 13.86
N ASP A 83 -21.02 -48.77 14.40
CA ASP A 83 -20.17 -49.87 13.92
C ASP A 83 -18.90 -49.61 13.12
N ALA A 84 -17.87 -49.97 13.86
CA ALA A 84 -16.67 -50.74 13.45
C ALA A 84 -15.55 -50.03 12.72
N SER A 85 -14.52 -49.73 13.47
CA SER A 85 -13.11 -49.60 13.00
C SER A 85 -12.59 -50.93 12.41
N PRO A 86 -12.01 -50.94 11.26
CA PRO A 86 -11.03 -51.97 10.88
C PRO A 86 -9.60 -51.48 11.07
N SER A 87 -8.85 -52.35 11.73
CA SER A 87 -7.44 -52.38 12.03
C SER A 87 -6.53 -52.10 10.83
N LEU A 88 -5.52 -51.25 11.09
CA LEU A 88 -4.33 -51.01 10.29
C LEU A 88 -3.40 -52.24 10.32
N ASP A 89 -3.67 -53.24 9.51
CA ASP A 89 -2.73 -54.34 9.26
C ASP A 89 -3.06 -55.02 7.92
N GLN A 90 -2.68 -54.38 6.83
CA GLN A 90 -2.44 -55.07 5.53
C GLN A 90 -2.08 -53.99 4.47
N LEU A 91 -0.80 -53.67 4.42
CA LEU A 91 -0.08 -53.25 3.19
C LEU A 91 1.41 -53.19 3.52
N ARG A 92 1.96 -54.41 3.68
CA ARG A 92 3.41 -54.61 3.70
C ARG A 92 3.77 -55.26 2.38
N ASN A 93 4.44 -54.52 1.52
CA ASN A 93 5.13 -55.09 0.38
C ASN A 93 6.62 -54.87 0.58
N PRO A 94 7.45 -55.94 0.45
CA PRO A 94 8.87 -55.91 0.71
C PRO A 94 9.62 -55.62 -0.61
N GLU A 95 10.54 -54.67 -0.58
CA GLU A 95 11.78 -54.69 -1.37
C GLU A 95 12.45 -53.32 -1.29
N LYS A 96 13.48 -53.24 -0.50
CA LYS A 96 14.84 -52.78 -0.78
C LYS A 96 15.53 -52.46 0.54
N ASP A 97 16.23 -53.49 0.98
CA ASP A 97 17.36 -53.37 1.89
C ASP A 97 18.51 -52.64 1.19
N ASP A 98 19.33 -52.11 2.04
CA ASP A 98 20.68 -51.58 1.87
C ASP A 98 20.87 -50.06 1.90
N LEU A 99 21.59 -49.71 2.94
CA LEU A 99 22.39 -48.53 3.23
C LEU A 99 21.84 -47.64 4.38
N VAL A 100 22.07 -48.13 5.61
CA VAL A 100 22.28 -47.26 6.78
C VAL A 100 23.41 -47.83 7.61
N HIS A 101 24.56 -47.22 7.53
CA HIS A 101 25.60 -47.29 8.53
C HIS A 101 25.89 -45.89 9.10
N ASP A 102 25.90 -45.87 10.43
CA ASP A 102 26.59 -44.93 11.31
C ASP A 102 26.13 -43.46 11.38
N LEU A 103 25.45 -43.17 12.49
CA LEU A 103 25.89 -42.10 13.41
C LEU A 103 25.15 -42.25 14.75
N GLN A 104 25.77 -42.95 15.66
CA GLN A 104 25.49 -42.92 17.10
C GLN A 104 26.07 -41.63 17.68
N LEU A 105 25.28 -40.85 18.37
CA LEU A 105 25.75 -39.80 19.28
C LEU A 105 24.99 -39.84 20.59
N ASP A 106 25.78 -39.97 21.60
CA ASP A 106 25.55 -40.09 23.02
C ASP A 106 24.49 -39.17 23.64
N SER A 107 23.59 -39.78 24.40
CA SER A 107 22.75 -39.15 25.40
C SER A 107 23.39 -39.29 26.78
N ARG A 108 23.89 -38.19 27.35
CA ARG A 108 24.15 -38.09 28.80
C ARG A 108 23.59 -36.77 29.31
N ALA A 109 22.48 -36.85 30.05
CA ALA A 109 22.02 -35.79 30.95
C ALA A 109 22.60 -36.00 32.35
N PRO A 110 23.00 -34.98 33.07
CA PRO A 110 23.21 -35.05 34.51
C PRO A 110 21.98 -34.58 35.29
N THR A 111 21.52 -35.48 36.13
CA THR A 111 20.59 -35.24 37.24
C THR A 111 21.19 -34.31 38.27
N LEU A 112 20.47 -33.22 38.59
CA LEU A 112 20.66 -32.48 39.84
C LEU A 112 19.36 -32.50 40.65
N ARG A 113 19.45 -33.17 41.76
CA ARG A 113 18.46 -33.31 42.84
C ARG A 113 18.59 -32.07 43.76
N GLY A 114 17.50 -31.32 43.90
CA GLY A 114 17.38 -30.23 44.88
C GLY A 114 15.95 -30.13 45.36
N SER A 115 15.73 -30.68 46.55
CA SER A 115 14.48 -30.62 47.30
C SER A 115 14.26 -29.21 47.89
N ILE A 116 13.10 -28.59 47.61
CA ILE A 116 12.49 -27.61 48.53
C ILE A 116 10.97 -27.77 48.48
N SER A 117 10.43 -28.09 49.64
CA SER A 117 9.03 -28.15 50.02
C SER A 117 8.35 -26.76 49.95
N GLY A 118 7.07 -26.75 49.62
CA GLY A 118 6.23 -25.63 50.01
C GLY A 118 4.98 -25.40 49.20
N THR A 119 3.88 -25.95 49.70
CA THR A 119 2.48 -25.46 49.67
C THR A 119 1.82 -25.14 48.37
N SER A 120 1.02 -26.07 47.97
CA SER A 120 -0.12 -25.97 47.02
C SER A 120 -1.26 -25.10 47.58
N LEU A 121 -1.71 -24.12 46.76
CA LEU A 121 -3.04 -23.52 46.94
C LEU A 121 -3.88 -23.84 45.69
N PRO A 122 -5.11 -24.32 45.83
CA PRO A 122 -5.94 -24.69 44.70
C PRO A 122 -6.68 -23.47 44.12
N TYR A 123 -6.61 -23.33 42.82
CA TYR A 123 -7.48 -22.42 42.07
C TYR A 123 -8.88 -23.05 41.97
N ALA A 124 -9.85 -22.44 42.65
CA ALA A 124 -11.25 -22.76 42.53
C ALA A 124 -11.86 -21.94 41.35
N VAL A 125 -12.43 -22.63 40.39
CA VAL A 125 -13.27 -22.08 39.34
C VAL A 125 -14.65 -21.82 39.93
N PRO A 126 -15.26 -20.64 39.83
CA PRO A 126 -16.63 -20.44 40.30
C PRO A 126 -17.64 -21.00 39.30
N GLU A 127 -18.35 -21.99 39.74
CA GLU A 127 -19.51 -22.63 39.11
C GLU A 127 -20.69 -21.65 39.01
N ARG A 128 -21.25 -21.47 37.82
CA ARG A 128 -22.47 -20.67 37.58
C ARG A 128 -23.67 -21.37 38.23
N ARG A 129 -24.13 -20.91 39.40
CA ARG A 129 -25.43 -21.27 39.93
C ARG A 129 -26.54 -20.62 39.13
N ARG A 130 -27.49 -21.45 38.68
CA ARG A 130 -28.77 -21.07 38.10
C ARG A 130 -29.61 -20.36 39.19
N LEU A 131 -30.08 -19.17 38.89
CA LEU A 131 -31.07 -18.44 39.65
C LEU A 131 -32.45 -19.12 39.44
N SER A 132 -32.93 -19.82 40.42
CA SER A 132 -34.32 -20.22 40.53
C SER A 132 -35.08 -19.18 41.38
N ARG A 133 -36.14 -18.67 40.80
CA ARG A 133 -37.35 -17.99 41.32
C ARG A 133 -37.32 -17.47 42.76
N LEU A 134 -37.41 -16.16 42.89
CA LEU A 134 -37.79 -15.42 44.09
C LEU A 134 -39.32 -15.41 44.23
N PRO A 135 -39.84 -15.58 45.46
CA PRO A 135 -41.24 -15.25 45.78
C PRO A 135 -41.37 -13.75 46.09
N THR A 136 -42.55 -13.26 45.82
CA THR A 136 -43.06 -11.90 45.88
C THR A 136 -43.20 -11.36 47.31
N ASP A 137 -42.90 -10.08 47.47
CA ASP A 137 -43.43 -9.08 48.38
C ASP A 137 -43.50 -9.36 49.89
N GLN A 138 -42.52 -8.74 50.62
CA GLN A 138 -42.80 -8.10 51.92
C GLN A 138 -41.90 -6.85 52.05
N GLU A 139 -42.53 -5.68 52.02
CA GLU A 139 -41.92 -4.40 52.38
C GLU A 139 -41.54 -4.42 53.86
N LEU A 140 -40.22 -4.54 54.16
CA LEU A 140 -39.68 -4.17 55.46
C LEU A 140 -39.36 -2.67 55.44
N LYS A 141 -40.14 -1.88 56.17
CA LYS A 141 -39.79 -0.51 56.53
C LYS A 141 -38.52 -0.52 57.37
N PRO A 142 -37.46 0.26 57.04
CA PRO A 142 -36.27 0.36 57.88
C PRO A 142 -36.61 0.96 59.25
N SER A 143 -35.99 0.45 60.30
CA SER A 143 -36.15 0.96 61.66
C SER A 143 -35.56 2.39 61.79
N PRO A 144 -36.02 3.20 62.75
CA PRO A 144 -35.46 4.52 62.97
C PRO A 144 -33.94 4.53 63.27
N GLU A 145 -33.41 3.45 63.83
CA GLU A 145 -31.97 3.28 64.12
C GLU A 145 -31.13 3.07 62.84
N ASP A 146 -31.68 2.43 61.82
CA ASP A 146 -31.00 2.25 60.51
C ASP A 146 -30.90 3.57 59.72
N ILE A 147 -31.85 4.47 59.91
CA ILE A 147 -31.86 5.80 59.28
C ILE A 147 -30.81 6.70 59.91
N GLU A 148 -30.65 6.62 61.23
CA GLU A 148 -29.66 7.43 61.98
C GLU A 148 -28.24 6.95 61.72
N ALA A 149 -28.01 5.65 61.63
CA ALA A 149 -26.73 5.05 61.24
C ALA A 149 -26.33 5.42 59.80
N THR A 150 -27.28 5.45 58.85
CA THR A 150 -27.02 5.83 57.47
C THR A 150 -26.72 7.36 57.34
N ALA A 151 -27.43 8.17 58.14
CA ALA A 151 -27.14 9.62 58.19
C ALA A 151 -25.77 9.94 58.78
N ALA A 152 -25.36 9.23 59.85
CA ALA A 152 -24.05 9.39 60.46
C ALA A 152 -22.89 8.97 59.49
N ILE A 153 -23.08 7.87 58.74
CA ILE A 153 -22.08 7.45 57.75
C ILE A 153 -22.01 8.45 56.58
N THR A 154 -23.10 9.07 56.19
CA THR A 154 -23.16 10.06 55.10
C THR A 154 -22.53 11.38 55.56
N ALA A 155 -22.74 11.82 56.82
CA ALA A 155 -22.10 13.01 57.40
C ALA A 155 -20.60 12.82 57.53
N ALA A 156 -20.14 11.67 58.06
CA ALA A 156 -18.71 11.35 58.17
C ALA A 156 -17.98 11.27 56.80
N LYS A 157 -18.73 10.87 55.75
CA LYS A 157 -18.21 10.82 54.39
C LYS A 157 -18.10 12.21 53.73
N ASN A 158 -18.97 13.14 54.09
CA ASN A 158 -18.92 14.52 53.65
C ASN A 158 -17.81 15.30 54.34
N ASP A 159 -17.60 15.12 55.65
CA ASP A 159 -16.48 15.74 56.38
C ASP A 159 -15.11 15.21 55.94
N ALA A 160 -15.01 13.95 55.50
CA ALA A 160 -13.80 13.40 54.91
C ALA A 160 -13.55 13.89 53.45
N LEU A 161 -14.57 14.42 52.76
CA LEU A 161 -14.39 15.04 51.42
C LEU A 161 -13.88 16.47 51.49
N ASP A 162 -14.19 17.22 52.57
CA ASP A 162 -13.76 18.63 52.73
C ASP A 162 -12.30 18.77 53.20
N SER A 163 -11.68 17.73 53.71
CA SER A 163 -10.29 17.72 54.16
C SER A 163 -9.27 17.21 53.14
N ARG A 164 -9.68 16.91 51.90
CA ARG A 164 -8.73 16.62 50.82
C ARG A 164 -8.17 17.93 50.23
N PRO A 165 -6.84 18.05 50.06
CA PRO A 165 -6.30 19.15 49.26
C PRO A 165 -6.93 19.09 47.87
N SER A 166 -7.40 20.26 47.38
CA SER A 166 -8.03 20.42 46.07
C SER A 166 -7.27 19.62 45.03
N PRO A 167 -7.90 18.70 44.29
CA PRO A 167 -7.23 18.07 43.18
C PRO A 167 -6.82 19.18 42.22
N SER A 168 -5.53 19.17 41.85
CA SER A 168 -5.07 19.96 40.69
C SER A 168 -6.08 19.79 39.54
N PRO A 169 -6.42 20.86 38.83
CA PRO A 169 -7.46 20.79 37.82
C PRO A 169 -7.14 19.65 36.83
N THR A 170 -7.94 18.63 36.87
CA THR A 170 -7.96 17.57 35.85
C THR A 170 -8.15 18.28 34.51
N PRO A 171 -7.29 18.03 33.52
CA PRO A 171 -7.51 18.59 32.19
C PRO A 171 -8.87 18.08 31.69
N SER A 172 -9.81 19.01 31.51
CA SER A 172 -11.12 18.72 30.95
C SER A 172 -10.96 18.05 29.59
N PRO A 173 -11.71 16.95 29.28
CA PRO A 173 -11.68 16.38 27.95
C PRO A 173 -12.25 17.41 26.96
N GLY A 174 -11.35 17.92 26.09
CA GLY A 174 -11.74 18.56 24.84
C GLY A 174 -12.44 19.91 24.97
N HIS A 175 -11.75 20.96 25.42
CA HIS A 175 -12.13 22.30 25.00
C HIS A 175 -12.04 22.38 23.46
N PRO A 176 -13.10 22.83 22.75
CA PRO A 176 -12.98 23.19 21.35
C PRO A 176 -11.84 24.20 21.23
N HIS A 177 -10.81 23.85 20.48
CA HIS A 177 -9.62 24.67 20.28
C HIS A 177 -10.06 26.06 19.81
N ASP A 178 -9.88 27.07 20.69
CA ASP A 178 -10.17 28.45 20.35
C ASP A 178 -9.14 28.91 19.29
N HIS A 179 -9.61 29.05 18.05
CA HIS A 179 -8.82 29.47 16.90
C HIS A 179 -8.82 30.99 16.70
N THR A 180 -9.47 31.76 17.60
CA THR A 180 -9.72 33.17 17.42
C THR A 180 -8.57 34.07 17.83
N HIS A 181 -7.61 33.59 18.63
CA HIS A 181 -6.48 34.40 19.07
C HIS A 181 -5.21 34.14 18.26
N PRO A 182 -4.50 35.19 17.79
CA PRO A 182 -3.19 35.04 17.15
C PRO A 182 -2.19 34.46 18.15
N ARG A 183 -1.57 33.35 17.75
CA ARG A 183 -0.63 32.61 18.61
C ARG A 183 0.66 33.38 18.84
N PRO A 184 1.21 33.37 20.06
CA PRO A 184 2.45 34.06 20.35
C PRO A 184 3.60 33.53 19.50
N PRO A 185 4.55 34.38 19.07
CA PRO A 185 5.74 33.93 18.36
C PRO A 185 6.63 33.13 19.30
N ILE A 186 6.90 31.86 18.91
CA ILE A 186 7.91 31.03 19.59
C ILE A 186 9.21 31.02 18.79
N SER A 187 10.33 30.78 19.46
CA SER A 187 11.66 30.74 18.82
C SER A 187 11.71 29.65 17.74
N LEU A 188 12.51 29.87 16.69
CA LEU A 188 12.73 28.88 15.63
C LEU A 188 13.21 27.52 16.19
N ARG A 189 14.07 27.54 17.20
CA ARG A 189 14.53 26.32 17.88
C ARG A 189 13.38 25.56 18.54
N SER A 190 12.42 26.26 19.17
CA SER A 190 11.23 25.66 19.76
C SER A 190 10.29 25.10 18.68
N ARG A 191 10.10 25.82 17.57
CA ARG A 191 9.32 25.32 16.43
C ARG A 191 9.93 24.06 15.82
N LEU A 192 11.25 24.04 15.65
CA LEU A 192 11.97 22.90 15.06
C LEU A 192 11.79 21.61 15.87
N LYS A 193 11.51 21.70 17.18
CA LYS A 193 11.22 20.55 18.04
C LYS A 193 10.01 19.74 17.55
N HIS A 194 9.03 20.42 16.92
CA HIS A 194 7.80 19.84 16.38
C HIS A 194 7.86 19.53 14.89
N PHE A 195 9.05 19.52 14.29
CA PHE A 195 9.25 19.18 12.87
C PHE A 195 9.44 17.66 12.75
N THR A 196 8.37 16.93 12.36
CA THR A 196 8.26 15.46 12.44
C THR A 196 8.63 14.76 11.13
N TRP A 197 8.78 13.43 11.16
CA TRP A 197 8.97 12.57 9.98
C TRP A 197 7.84 12.71 8.97
N ALA A 198 6.64 13.11 9.38
CA ALA A 198 5.49 13.28 8.52
C ALA A 198 5.72 14.31 7.38
N TRP A 199 6.70 15.21 7.52
CA TRP A 199 7.07 16.15 6.47
C TRP A 199 7.57 15.49 5.18
N TYR A 200 8.11 14.27 5.24
CA TYR A 200 8.48 13.54 4.03
C TYR A 200 7.29 13.17 3.16
N THR A 201 6.06 13.23 3.68
CA THR A 201 4.84 13.05 2.86
C THR A 201 4.72 14.10 1.75
N LEU A 202 5.21 15.32 1.97
CA LEU A 202 5.32 16.37 0.96
C LEU A 202 6.33 15.96 -0.14
N SER A 203 7.53 15.50 0.23
CA SER A 203 8.55 15.10 -0.74
C SER A 203 8.10 13.88 -1.55
N MET A 204 7.59 12.81 -0.91
CA MET A 204 7.12 11.65 -1.65
C MET A 204 5.97 11.98 -2.60
N SER A 205 5.08 12.91 -2.22
CA SER A 205 3.97 13.36 -3.06
C SER A 205 4.47 14.17 -4.27
N THR A 206 5.45 15.05 -4.07
CA THR A 206 6.07 15.83 -5.14
C THR A 206 6.81 14.92 -6.13
N GLY A 207 7.54 13.91 -5.61
CA GLY A 207 8.22 12.92 -6.44
C GLY A 207 7.25 12.03 -7.22
N GLY A 208 6.15 11.59 -6.59
CA GLY A 208 5.07 10.86 -7.26
C GLY A 208 4.43 11.67 -8.38
N LEU A 209 4.19 12.97 -8.14
CA LEU A 209 3.65 13.88 -9.15
C LEU A 209 4.60 14.05 -10.34
N SER A 210 5.90 14.17 -10.09
CA SER A 210 6.92 14.22 -11.16
C SER A 210 6.85 12.98 -12.06
N LEU A 211 6.77 11.78 -11.46
CA LEU A 211 6.63 10.52 -12.19
C LEU A 211 5.31 10.44 -12.97
N LEU A 212 4.23 10.93 -12.39
CA LEU A 212 2.93 10.99 -13.05
C LEU A 212 2.93 11.88 -14.28
N ILE A 213 3.57 13.06 -14.19
CA ILE A 213 3.72 13.98 -15.34
C ILE A 213 4.55 13.32 -16.43
N HIS A 214 5.64 12.63 -16.09
CA HIS A 214 6.46 11.90 -17.06
C HIS A 214 5.69 10.76 -17.77
N ALA A 215 4.79 10.09 -17.09
CA ALA A 215 4.07 8.91 -17.60
C ALA A 215 2.86 9.24 -18.48
N GLN A 216 2.47 10.53 -18.57
CA GLN A 216 1.28 10.94 -19.30
C GLN A 216 1.24 10.37 -20.71
N PRO A 217 0.11 9.80 -21.16
CA PRO A 217 -0.03 9.30 -22.53
C PRO A 217 -0.12 10.43 -23.55
N HIS A 218 -0.80 11.52 -23.22
CA HIS A 218 -0.99 12.69 -24.07
C HIS A 218 -0.02 13.80 -23.63
N GLN A 219 1.16 13.80 -24.22
CA GLN A 219 2.21 14.76 -23.89
C GLN A 219 2.20 15.94 -24.86
N PHE A 220 2.36 17.14 -24.32
CA PHE A 220 2.77 18.30 -25.10
C PHE A 220 4.30 18.27 -25.22
N PRO A 221 4.88 18.03 -26.41
CA PRO A 221 6.30 17.67 -26.58
C PRO A 221 7.30 18.61 -25.90
N SER A 222 7.01 19.91 -25.87
CA SER A 222 7.89 20.90 -25.26
C SER A 222 7.58 21.19 -23.78
N LEU A 223 6.33 21.05 -23.35
CA LEU A 223 5.90 21.49 -22.02
C LEU A 223 5.97 20.35 -20.98
N THR A 224 5.46 19.16 -21.32
CA THR A 224 5.32 18.07 -20.36
C THR A 224 6.68 17.58 -19.81
N PRO A 225 7.73 17.36 -20.62
CA PRO A 225 9.03 16.95 -20.09
C PRO A 225 9.68 18.01 -19.20
N VAL A 226 9.59 19.31 -19.61
CA VAL A 226 10.14 20.42 -18.83
C VAL A 226 9.42 20.57 -17.49
N LEU A 227 8.09 20.49 -17.48
CA LEU A 227 7.31 20.57 -16.26
C LEU A 227 7.64 19.42 -15.32
N GLY A 228 7.70 18.19 -15.83
CA GLY A 228 8.04 17.02 -15.03
C GLY A 228 9.45 17.11 -14.44
N LEU A 229 10.44 17.57 -15.22
CA LEU A 229 11.79 17.80 -14.75
C LEU A 229 11.85 18.91 -13.68
N ALA A 230 11.11 20.00 -13.87
CA ALA A 230 11.02 21.07 -12.87
C ALA A 230 10.46 20.58 -11.53
N VAL A 231 9.40 19.76 -11.57
CA VAL A 231 8.83 19.14 -10.36
C VAL A 231 9.80 18.14 -9.72
N TYR A 232 10.58 17.40 -10.52
CA TYR A 232 11.64 16.53 -9.99
C TYR A 232 12.74 17.32 -9.28
N ILE A 233 13.22 18.42 -9.88
CA ILE A 233 14.21 19.30 -9.24
C ILE A 233 13.64 19.90 -7.94
N LEU A 234 12.39 20.35 -7.95
CA LEU A 234 11.69 20.81 -6.75
C LEU A 234 11.67 19.72 -5.67
N ASN A 235 11.43 18.45 -6.04
CA ASN A 235 11.45 17.34 -5.07
C ASN A 235 12.83 17.15 -4.45
N ILE A 236 13.93 17.27 -5.21
CA ILE A 236 15.29 17.19 -4.67
C ILE A 236 15.52 18.31 -3.64
N ILE A 237 15.09 19.54 -3.97
CA ILE A 237 15.23 20.69 -3.06
C ILE A 237 14.42 20.47 -1.79
N LEU A 238 13.15 20.04 -1.91
CA LEU A 238 12.29 19.76 -0.76
C LEU A 238 12.83 18.63 0.12
N PHE A 239 13.27 17.53 -0.48
CA PHE A 239 13.88 16.42 0.25
C PHE A 239 15.12 16.85 1.03
N THR A 240 16.00 17.61 0.38
CA THR A 240 17.23 18.11 1.02
C THR A 240 16.90 19.07 2.17
N LEU A 241 15.93 19.98 1.95
CA LEU A 241 15.49 20.93 2.98
C LEU A 241 14.87 20.20 4.19
N ILE A 242 13.94 19.27 3.94
CA ILE A 242 13.27 18.49 5.00
C ILE A 242 14.30 17.68 5.79
N THR A 243 15.23 17.01 5.08
CA THR A 243 16.31 16.23 5.72
C THR A 243 17.20 17.12 6.58
N SER A 244 17.57 18.31 6.09
CA SER A 244 18.40 19.27 6.83
C SER A 244 17.68 19.78 8.09
N LEU A 245 16.39 20.10 8.01
CA LEU A 245 15.60 20.56 9.14
C LEU A 245 15.42 19.46 10.19
N LEU A 246 15.14 18.21 9.75
CA LEU A 246 15.01 17.08 10.65
C LEU A 246 16.34 16.73 11.35
N LEU A 247 17.44 16.77 10.59
CA LEU A 247 18.78 16.60 11.16
C LEU A 247 19.10 17.70 12.19
N ALA A 248 18.79 18.96 11.86
CA ALA A 248 18.93 20.07 12.79
C ALA A 248 18.08 19.88 14.06
N ARG A 249 16.85 19.35 13.95
CA ARG A 249 16.03 18.97 15.12
C ARG A 249 16.79 18.00 16.03
N PHE A 250 17.36 16.94 15.46
CA PHE A 250 18.03 15.90 16.23
C PHE A 250 19.36 16.37 16.84
N LEU A 251 20.09 17.21 16.13
CA LEU A 251 21.35 17.78 16.63
C LEU A 251 21.13 18.82 17.73
N LEU A 252 20.08 19.65 17.60
CA LEU A 252 19.78 20.71 18.57
C LEU A 252 19.05 20.22 19.83
N ASN A 253 18.36 19.06 19.74
CA ASN A 253 17.57 18.50 20.83
C ASN A 253 18.02 17.05 21.08
N THR A 254 18.95 16.86 22.02
CA THR A 254 19.48 15.54 22.40
C THR A 254 18.35 14.61 22.86
N GLY A 255 18.36 13.36 22.39
CA GLY A 255 17.33 12.37 22.71
C GLY A 255 16.07 12.42 21.85
N SER A 256 15.84 13.50 21.08
CA SER A 256 14.64 13.62 20.24
C SER A 256 14.56 12.57 19.12
N PHE A 257 15.70 12.05 18.64
CA PHE A 257 15.74 10.98 17.64
C PHE A 257 15.10 9.68 18.18
N VAL A 258 15.52 9.21 19.34
CA VAL A 258 14.96 8.00 19.95
C VAL A 258 13.49 8.22 20.32
N ALA A 259 13.17 9.38 20.91
CA ALA A 259 11.80 9.74 21.24
C ALA A 259 10.89 9.71 20.01
N SER A 260 11.32 10.27 18.86
CA SER A 260 10.51 10.33 17.64
C SER A 260 10.26 8.95 17.00
N ILE A 261 11.27 8.06 16.99
CA ILE A 261 11.12 6.70 16.45
C ILE A 261 10.19 5.85 17.34
N THR A 262 10.24 6.07 18.65
CA THR A 262 9.45 5.31 19.63
C THR A 262 8.06 5.90 19.88
N HIS A 263 7.78 7.08 19.35
CA HIS A 263 6.49 7.75 19.51
C HIS A 263 5.37 6.97 18.79
N PRO A 264 4.20 6.77 19.41
CA PRO A 264 3.13 5.91 18.87
C PRO A 264 2.49 6.44 17.57
N ARG A 265 2.56 7.74 17.31
CA ARG A 265 2.07 8.37 16.06
C ARG A 265 3.20 8.73 15.12
N GLU A 266 4.17 9.55 15.57
CA GLU A 266 5.27 10.03 14.74
C GLU A 266 6.10 8.86 14.18
N GLY A 267 6.34 7.81 14.97
CA GLY A 267 7.12 6.64 14.56
C GLY A 267 6.61 5.98 13.29
N PHE A 268 5.30 5.93 13.05
CA PHE A 268 4.73 5.37 11.81
C PHE A 268 5.05 6.19 10.56
N PHE A 269 5.51 7.43 10.68
CA PHE A 269 5.92 8.25 9.53
C PHE A 269 7.41 8.09 9.18
N VAL A 270 8.24 7.40 9.98
CA VAL A 270 9.65 7.11 9.64
C VAL A 270 9.79 6.48 8.23
N PRO A 271 8.95 5.53 7.82
CA PRO A 271 9.00 4.94 6.48
C PRO A 271 8.85 5.95 5.34
N THR A 272 8.22 7.11 5.56
CA THR A 272 8.02 8.13 4.51
C THR A 272 9.34 8.73 4.00
N PHE A 273 10.39 8.69 4.80
CA PHE A 273 11.75 9.00 4.37
C PHE A 273 12.21 8.06 3.24
N LEU A 274 12.05 6.75 3.42
CA LEU A 274 12.40 5.78 2.39
C LEU A 274 11.46 5.87 1.17
N LEU A 275 10.18 6.16 1.37
CA LEU A 275 9.24 6.39 0.27
C LEU A 275 9.67 7.59 -0.59
N SER A 276 10.18 8.65 0.02
CA SER A 276 10.76 9.79 -0.70
C SER A 276 12.01 9.38 -1.50
N ILE A 277 12.88 8.57 -0.92
CA ILE A 277 14.07 8.03 -1.62
C ILE A 277 13.66 7.18 -2.82
N ALA A 278 12.60 6.34 -2.69
CA ALA A 278 12.08 5.55 -3.80
C ALA A 278 11.66 6.44 -4.98
N THR A 279 10.96 7.54 -4.70
CA THR A 279 10.56 8.49 -5.76
C THR A 279 11.76 9.19 -6.38
N LEU A 280 12.80 9.49 -5.61
CA LEU A 280 14.05 10.08 -6.13
C LEU A 280 14.78 9.09 -7.04
N ILE A 281 14.95 7.83 -6.63
CA ILE A 281 15.60 6.79 -7.46
C ILE A 281 14.86 6.62 -8.79
N THR A 282 13.53 6.45 -8.73
CA THR A 282 12.69 6.22 -9.92
C THR A 282 12.65 7.46 -10.83
N SER A 283 12.58 8.67 -10.26
CA SER A 283 12.63 9.91 -11.04
C SER A 283 14.01 10.11 -11.68
N THR A 284 15.10 9.84 -10.96
CA THR A 284 16.47 9.89 -11.51
C THR A 284 16.60 8.96 -12.71
N GLN A 285 16.08 7.72 -12.59
CA GLN A 285 16.07 6.77 -13.71
C GLN A 285 15.31 7.34 -14.93
N LYS A 286 14.13 7.91 -14.71
CA LYS A 286 13.27 8.40 -15.81
C LYS A 286 13.75 9.68 -16.47
N TYR A 287 14.30 10.62 -15.71
CA TYR A 287 14.73 11.93 -16.24
C TYR A 287 16.20 11.99 -16.64
N CYS A 288 17.05 11.16 -16.02
CA CYS A 288 18.48 11.22 -16.26
C CYS A 288 19.00 10.10 -17.17
N ILE A 289 18.26 9.00 -17.38
CA ILE A 289 18.66 7.91 -18.28
C ILE A 289 17.64 7.81 -19.42
N PRO A 290 18.02 8.19 -20.64
CA PRO A 290 17.15 8.08 -21.81
C PRO A 290 16.81 6.61 -22.11
N SER A 291 15.54 6.33 -22.42
CA SER A 291 15.04 4.98 -22.68
C SER A 291 15.56 4.36 -23.98
N HIS A 292 16.03 5.20 -24.93
CA HIS A 292 16.56 4.74 -26.23
C HIS A 292 18.02 4.28 -26.17
N ILE A 293 18.76 4.53 -25.07
CA ILE A 293 20.13 4.07 -24.91
C ILE A 293 20.11 2.63 -24.37
N GLN A 294 20.19 1.66 -25.27
CA GLN A 294 20.25 0.23 -24.93
C GLN A 294 21.68 -0.27 -24.68
N SER A 295 22.71 0.48 -25.11
CA SER A 295 24.10 0.08 -24.88
C SER A 295 24.50 0.29 -23.43
N TRP A 296 24.97 -0.78 -22.77
CA TRP A 296 25.49 -0.73 -21.40
C TRP A 296 26.81 0.05 -21.31
N ASP A 297 27.63 0.01 -22.36
CA ASP A 297 28.95 0.64 -22.40
C ASP A 297 28.92 2.13 -22.83
N GLY A 298 27.71 2.71 -22.90
CA GLY A 298 27.53 4.10 -23.35
C GLY A 298 27.63 5.13 -22.22
N GLU A 299 27.38 6.37 -22.62
CA GLU A 299 27.25 7.49 -21.68
C GLU A 299 26.33 7.14 -20.50
N ARG A 300 26.71 7.56 -19.27
CA ARG A 300 25.96 7.39 -18.03
C ARG A 300 25.99 5.98 -17.42
N GLN A 301 26.92 5.11 -17.82
CA GLN A 301 27.16 3.82 -17.17
C GLN A 301 27.34 3.98 -15.65
N GLY A 302 28.11 4.97 -15.21
CA GLY A 302 28.30 5.26 -13.78
C GLY A 302 27.01 5.58 -13.05
N LEU A 303 26.06 6.30 -13.69
CA LEU A 303 24.75 6.59 -13.09
C LEU A 303 23.87 5.33 -12.99
N ARG A 304 23.90 4.45 -13.99
CA ARG A 304 23.19 3.15 -13.93
C ARG A 304 23.72 2.27 -12.79
N TRP A 305 25.04 2.21 -12.62
CA TRP A 305 25.67 1.55 -11.47
C TRP A 305 25.24 2.17 -10.14
N ALA A 306 25.26 3.49 -10.04
CA ALA A 306 24.82 4.18 -8.83
C ALA A 306 23.35 3.87 -8.48
N ILE A 307 22.46 3.86 -9.47
CA ILE A 307 21.04 3.53 -9.29
C ILE A 307 20.88 2.06 -8.86
N GLN A 308 21.64 1.13 -9.43
CA GLN A 308 21.63 -0.27 -9.05
C GLN A 308 22.10 -0.47 -7.60
N ILE A 309 23.18 0.16 -7.21
CA ILE A 309 23.67 0.15 -5.82
C ILE A 309 22.64 0.75 -4.89
N ALA A 310 22.06 1.90 -5.24
CA ALA A 310 21.01 2.54 -4.47
C ALA A 310 19.78 1.63 -4.30
N PHE A 311 19.41 0.86 -5.31
CA PHE A 311 18.34 -0.14 -5.22
C PHE A 311 18.63 -1.21 -4.16
N TRP A 312 19.82 -1.82 -4.18
CA TRP A 312 20.15 -2.85 -3.21
C TRP A 312 20.24 -2.34 -1.77
N ILE A 313 20.81 -1.14 -1.58
CA ILE A 313 20.81 -0.45 -0.29
C ILE A 313 19.38 -0.17 0.16
N TYR A 314 18.53 0.30 -0.75
CA TYR A 314 17.12 0.57 -0.47
C TYR A 314 16.36 -0.69 -0.01
N VAL A 315 16.52 -1.82 -0.72
CA VAL A 315 15.91 -3.12 -0.36
C VAL A 315 16.32 -3.54 1.04
N ALA A 316 17.61 -3.47 1.34
CA ALA A 316 18.13 -3.83 2.66
C ALA A 316 17.56 -2.93 3.77
N LEU A 317 17.64 -1.61 3.60
CA LEU A 317 17.18 -0.65 4.60
C LEU A 317 15.66 -0.72 4.80
N SER A 318 14.86 -0.85 3.73
CA SER A 318 13.41 -0.93 3.82
C SER A 318 12.96 -2.19 4.54
N THR A 319 13.59 -3.34 4.26
CA THR A 319 13.29 -4.61 4.91
C THR A 319 13.68 -4.56 6.39
N CYS A 320 14.87 -4.07 6.72
CA CYS A 320 15.31 -3.90 8.11
C CYS A 320 14.37 -2.97 8.88
N LEU A 321 13.97 -1.84 8.28
CA LEU A 321 13.06 -0.90 8.91
C LEU A 321 11.70 -1.54 9.20
N ALA A 322 11.11 -2.24 8.22
CA ALA A 322 9.81 -2.87 8.38
C ALA A 322 9.82 -3.93 9.49
N VAL A 323 10.84 -4.79 9.52
CA VAL A 323 11.00 -5.82 10.56
C VAL A 323 11.18 -5.17 11.93
N ALA A 324 12.08 -4.19 12.05
CA ALA A 324 12.36 -3.50 13.32
C ALA A 324 11.12 -2.79 13.85
N GLN A 325 10.39 -2.07 13.00
CA GLN A 325 9.24 -1.27 13.38
C GLN A 325 8.05 -2.13 13.79
N TYR A 326 7.71 -3.18 13.04
CA TYR A 326 6.63 -4.10 13.45
C TYR A 326 7.02 -4.90 14.69
N SER A 327 8.28 -5.33 14.83
CA SER A 327 8.75 -5.99 16.07
C SER A 327 8.60 -5.10 17.28
N PHE A 328 8.90 -3.81 17.13
CA PHE A 328 8.71 -2.82 18.19
C PHE A 328 7.23 -2.62 18.55
N VAL A 329 6.34 -2.50 17.53
CA VAL A 329 4.90 -2.36 17.75
C VAL A 329 4.32 -3.61 18.44
N PHE A 330 4.69 -4.81 18.00
CA PHE A 330 4.23 -6.07 18.59
C PHE A 330 4.74 -6.28 20.02
N GLY A 331 5.90 -5.72 20.36
CA GLY A 331 6.45 -5.77 21.73
C GLY A 331 5.70 -4.89 22.74
N ARG A 332 4.93 -3.91 22.31
CA ARG A 332 4.19 -2.96 23.17
C ARG A 332 2.75 -3.37 23.37
N ARG A 333 2.48 -4.30 24.29
CA ARG A 333 1.17 -4.96 24.50
C ARG A 333 -0.02 -4.04 24.79
N HIS A 334 0.18 -2.84 25.32
CA HIS A 334 -0.92 -1.97 25.79
C HIS A 334 -1.05 -0.63 25.05
N SER A 335 -0.11 -0.32 24.16
CA SER A 335 -0.11 0.98 23.47
C SER A 335 -0.89 1.00 22.15
N PHE A 336 -1.20 -0.17 21.60
CA PHE A 336 -1.87 -0.29 20.30
C PHE A 336 -3.11 -1.17 20.40
N SER A 337 -4.28 -0.55 20.27
CA SER A 337 -5.57 -1.24 20.20
C SER A 337 -6.03 -1.32 18.75
N LEU A 338 -6.60 -2.45 18.33
CA LEU A 338 -7.20 -2.58 16.99
C LEU A 338 -8.34 -1.59 16.77
N GLN A 339 -9.01 -1.15 17.84
CA GLN A 339 -10.08 -0.15 17.77
C GLN A 339 -9.57 1.24 17.38
N THR A 340 -8.31 1.55 17.72
CA THR A 340 -7.64 2.83 17.39
C THR A 340 -6.75 2.72 16.15
N MET A 341 -6.83 1.60 15.41
CA MET A 341 -6.04 1.40 14.20
C MET A 341 -6.25 2.53 13.18
N MET A 342 -5.15 3.06 12.68
CA MET A 342 -5.12 4.10 11.66
C MET A 342 -4.47 3.56 10.37
N PRO A 343 -4.81 4.11 9.20
CA PRO A 343 -4.18 3.71 7.94
C PRO A 343 -2.65 3.83 7.93
N THR A 344 -2.08 4.69 8.77
CA THR A 344 -0.62 4.86 8.95
C THR A 344 0.10 3.57 9.39
N TRP A 345 -0.60 2.60 9.98
CA TRP A 345 -0.02 1.32 10.38
C TRP A 345 0.44 0.46 9.19
N ILE A 346 0.02 0.82 7.96
CA ILE A 346 0.48 0.18 6.72
C ILE A 346 1.85 0.74 6.28
N LEU A 347 2.20 1.96 6.72
CA LEU A 347 3.41 2.64 6.25
C LEU A 347 4.72 1.85 6.47
N PRO A 348 4.93 1.07 7.55
CA PRO A 348 6.17 0.34 7.74
C PRO A 348 6.50 -0.67 6.63
N ILE A 349 5.50 -1.31 6.03
CA ILE A 349 5.72 -2.28 4.95
C ILE A 349 5.76 -1.61 3.56
N PHE A 350 5.28 -0.38 3.43
CA PHE A 350 5.16 0.27 2.14
C PHE A 350 6.49 0.49 1.42
N PRO A 351 7.62 0.88 2.08
CA PRO A 351 8.92 0.97 1.41
C PRO A 351 9.40 -0.37 0.84
N VAL A 352 9.18 -1.48 1.55
CA VAL A 352 9.52 -2.82 1.03
C VAL A 352 8.77 -3.08 -0.27
N MET A 353 7.49 -2.73 -0.31
CA MET A 353 6.65 -2.85 -1.50
C MET A 353 7.15 -1.99 -2.66
N LEU A 354 7.57 -0.74 -2.41
CA LEU A 354 8.12 0.11 -3.47
C LEU A 354 9.44 -0.40 -4.06
N SER A 355 10.12 -1.36 -3.44
CA SER A 355 11.26 -2.04 -4.07
C SER A 355 10.87 -2.71 -5.38
N GLY A 356 9.66 -3.28 -5.47
CA GLY A 356 9.12 -3.81 -6.73
C GLY A 356 8.86 -2.72 -7.77
N THR A 357 8.32 -1.60 -7.34
CA THR A 357 8.11 -0.44 -8.23
C THR A 357 9.43 0.14 -8.74
N ILE A 358 10.46 0.26 -7.88
CA ILE A 358 11.79 0.68 -8.31
C ILE A 358 12.35 -0.32 -9.32
N ALA A 359 12.33 -1.62 -9.00
CA ALA A 359 12.82 -2.69 -9.86
C ALA A 359 12.17 -2.65 -11.25
N SER A 360 10.84 -2.45 -11.32
CA SER A 360 10.09 -2.36 -12.58
C SER A 360 10.52 -1.19 -13.48
N VAL A 361 11.11 -0.16 -12.89
CA VAL A 361 11.58 1.02 -13.64
C VAL A 361 13.03 0.88 -14.06
N ILE A 362 13.90 0.27 -13.24
CA ILE A 362 15.34 0.22 -13.48
C ILE A 362 15.78 -1.02 -14.25
N ALA A 363 15.05 -2.15 -14.14
CA ALA A 363 15.50 -3.43 -14.68
C ALA A 363 15.70 -3.42 -16.20
N SER A 364 14.83 -2.74 -16.95
CA SER A 364 14.88 -2.64 -18.41
C SER A 364 16.15 -1.98 -18.95
N THR A 365 16.88 -1.21 -18.12
CA THR A 365 18.11 -0.53 -18.50
C THR A 365 19.37 -1.24 -18.01
N GLN A 366 19.22 -2.39 -17.36
CA GLN A 366 20.33 -3.21 -16.84
C GLN A 366 20.65 -4.35 -17.80
N PRO A 367 21.91 -4.85 -17.80
CA PRO A 367 22.25 -6.05 -18.56
C PRO A 367 21.39 -7.24 -18.09
N PRO A 368 21.06 -8.20 -18.97
CA PRO A 368 20.19 -9.35 -18.61
C PRO A 368 20.63 -10.11 -17.36
N ALA A 369 21.92 -10.31 -17.18
CA ALA A 369 22.48 -10.98 -15.99
C ALA A 369 22.20 -10.24 -14.66
N MET A 370 22.06 -8.90 -14.70
CA MET A 370 21.76 -8.08 -13.52
C MET A 370 20.28 -7.72 -13.41
N ALA A 371 19.56 -7.68 -14.53
CA ALA A 371 18.14 -7.38 -14.57
C ALA A 371 17.31 -8.45 -13.84
N LEU A 372 17.60 -9.73 -14.07
CA LEU A 372 16.84 -10.83 -13.48
C LEU A 372 16.88 -10.85 -11.94
N PRO A 373 18.05 -10.74 -11.26
CA PRO A 373 18.10 -10.63 -9.80
C PRO A 373 17.31 -9.42 -9.26
N ILE A 374 17.34 -8.27 -9.96
CA ILE A 374 16.58 -7.07 -9.59
C ILE A 374 15.08 -7.35 -9.70
N ILE A 375 14.62 -7.98 -10.79
CA ILE A 375 13.21 -8.34 -11.01
C ILE A 375 12.73 -9.31 -9.93
N VAL A 376 13.48 -10.37 -9.67
CA VAL A 376 13.11 -11.38 -8.66
C VAL A 376 13.06 -10.78 -7.26
N SER A 377 14.07 -10.00 -6.88
CA SER A 377 14.08 -9.31 -5.59
C SER A 377 12.91 -8.32 -5.47
N GLY A 378 12.68 -7.52 -6.51
CA GLY A 378 11.56 -6.58 -6.57
C GLY A 378 10.21 -7.28 -6.44
N LEU A 379 10.01 -8.39 -7.16
CA LEU A 379 8.78 -9.17 -7.09
C LEU A 379 8.57 -9.79 -5.70
N SER A 380 9.63 -10.34 -5.10
CA SER A 380 9.56 -10.92 -3.75
C SER A 380 9.21 -9.86 -2.69
N CYS A 381 9.84 -8.71 -2.75
CA CYS A 381 9.52 -7.57 -1.87
C CYS A 381 8.11 -7.04 -2.09
N GLN A 382 7.65 -6.95 -3.35
CA GLN A 382 6.30 -6.54 -3.69
C GLN A 382 5.27 -7.53 -3.14
N GLY A 383 5.50 -8.83 -3.31
CA GLY A 383 4.65 -9.91 -2.80
C GLY A 383 4.57 -9.90 -1.27
N LEU A 384 5.72 -9.78 -0.58
CA LEU A 384 5.74 -9.62 0.88
C LEU A 384 4.93 -8.39 1.30
N GLY A 385 5.16 -7.25 0.64
CA GLY A 385 4.50 -6.00 0.97
C GLY A 385 2.99 -6.05 0.83
N ILE A 386 2.47 -6.56 -0.29
CA ILE A 386 1.01 -6.67 -0.48
C ILE A 386 0.38 -7.71 0.46
N SER A 387 1.09 -8.79 0.81
CA SER A 387 0.59 -9.80 1.75
C SER A 387 0.41 -9.21 3.16
N VAL A 388 1.39 -8.46 3.66
CA VAL A 388 1.28 -7.76 4.96
C VAL A 388 0.20 -6.67 4.90
N ALA A 389 0.14 -5.90 3.81
CA ALA A 389 -0.90 -4.88 3.63
C ALA A 389 -2.30 -5.51 3.62
N ALA A 390 -2.51 -6.69 3.01
CA ALA A 390 -3.78 -7.40 3.01
C ALA A 390 -4.21 -7.81 4.44
N MET A 391 -3.27 -8.28 5.27
CA MET A 391 -3.56 -8.55 6.69
C MET A 391 -3.97 -7.27 7.43
N MET A 392 -3.29 -6.15 7.17
CA MET A 392 -3.66 -4.85 7.75
C MET A 392 -5.02 -4.34 7.26
N TYR A 393 -5.40 -4.61 6.00
CA TYR A 393 -6.75 -4.28 5.49
C TYR A 393 -7.84 -5.06 6.20
N ALA A 394 -7.63 -6.34 6.52
CA ALA A 394 -8.60 -7.11 7.28
C ALA A 394 -8.87 -6.46 8.65
N HIS A 395 -7.82 -6.03 9.35
CA HIS A 395 -7.95 -5.29 10.60
C HIS A 395 -8.60 -3.91 10.40
N MET A 396 -8.25 -3.18 9.34
CA MET A 396 -8.85 -1.87 9.03
C MET A 396 -10.35 -2.00 8.76
N VAL A 397 -10.78 -2.98 7.96
CA VAL A 397 -12.21 -3.24 7.72
C VAL A 397 -12.92 -3.60 9.02
N GLY A 398 -12.33 -4.49 9.84
CA GLY A 398 -12.87 -4.82 11.16
C GLY A 398 -13.03 -3.60 12.07
N ARG A 399 -12.02 -2.72 12.11
CA ARG A 399 -12.09 -1.45 12.85
C ARG A 399 -13.19 -0.54 12.31
N LEU A 400 -13.30 -0.38 10.99
CA LEU A 400 -14.34 0.46 10.37
C LEU A 400 -15.75 -0.07 10.65
N MET A 401 -15.94 -1.40 10.71
CA MET A 401 -17.20 -2.01 11.07
C MET A 401 -17.56 -1.84 12.56
N GLN A 402 -16.58 -1.87 13.46
CA GLN A 402 -16.80 -1.76 14.89
C GLN A 402 -16.93 -0.31 15.37
N SER A 403 -16.06 0.57 14.88
CA SER A 403 -15.89 1.95 15.38
C SER A 403 -16.30 3.03 14.38
N GLY A 404 -16.76 2.64 13.18
CA GLY A 404 -17.10 3.57 12.11
C GLY A 404 -15.89 4.24 11.45
N LEU A 405 -16.18 5.29 10.67
CA LEU A 405 -15.13 6.07 9.99
C LEU A 405 -14.25 6.80 11.02
N PRO A 406 -12.97 7.09 10.68
CA PRO A 406 -12.11 7.93 11.49
C PRO A 406 -12.73 9.30 11.74
N ASP A 407 -12.22 9.96 12.78
CA ASP A 407 -12.55 11.35 13.04
C ASP A 407 -12.35 12.18 11.79
N ARG A 408 -13.16 13.22 11.67
CA ARG A 408 -13.22 14.12 10.52
C ARG A 408 -11.84 14.54 10.01
N GLU A 409 -10.95 14.92 10.93
CA GLU A 409 -9.61 15.42 10.58
C GLU A 409 -8.70 14.32 10.02
N HIS A 410 -8.91 13.06 10.39
CA HIS A 410 -8.09 11.91 9.97
C HIS A 410 -8.61 11.17 8.72
N ARG A 411 -9.79 11.55 8.19
CA ARG A 411 -10.39 10.90 7.01
C ARG A 411 -9.53 10.93 5.75
N PRO A 412 -8.75 12.00 5.46
CA PRO A 412 -7.83 11.98 4.33
C PRO A 412 -6.79 10.86 4.41
N GLY A 413 -6.46 10.39 5.61
CA GLY A 413 -5.58 9.24 5.82
C GLY A 413 -6.07 7.94 5.17
N LEU A 414 -7.39 7.79 4.92
CA LEU A 414 -7.94 6.60 4.24
C LEU A 414 -7.39 6.41 2.81
N PHE A 415 -6.96 7.48 2.14
CA PHE A 415 -6.29 7.35 0.84
C PHE A 415 -4.99 6.54 0.92
N MET A 416 -4.36 6.39 2.09
CA MET A 416 -3.18 5.51 2.25
C MET A 416 -3.50 4.06 1.85
N CYS A 417 -4.75 3.61 2.02
CA CYS A 417 -5.18 2.28 1.61
C CYS A 417 -5.24 2.09 0.07
N VAL A 418 -5.26 3.16 -0.71
CA VAL A 418 -5.23 3.10 -2.18
C VAL A 418 -3.86 2.67 -2.70
N GLY A 419 -2.78 3.05 -1.98
CA GLY A 419 -1.41 2.89 -2.42
C GLY A 419 -0.96 1.43 -2.64
N PRO A 420 -1.05 0.56 -1.64
CA PRO A 420 -0.56 -0.82 -1.75
C PRO A 420 -1.07 -1.59 -2.96
N PRO A 421 -2.37 -1.68 -3.25
CA PRO A 421 -2.83 -2.41 -4.43
C PRO A 421 -2.48 -1.70 -5.74
N SER A 422 -2.49 -0.37 -5.78
CA SER A 422 -2.19 0.36 -7.01
C SER A 422 -0.71 0.28 -7.41
N PHE A 423 0.22 0.47 -6.47
CA PHE A 423 1.64 0.30 -6.75
C PHE A 423 2.01 -1.16 -7.03
N THR A 424 1.27 -2.13 -6.48
CA THR A 424 1.46 -3.55 -6.82
C THR A 424 0.99 -3.85 -8.24
N ALA A 425 -0.15 -3.32 -8.66
CA ALA A 425 -0.63 -3.44 -10.05
C ALA A 425 0.39 -2.85 -11.04
N LEU A 426 0.90 -1.64 -10.73
CA LEU A 426 1.93 -0.97 -11.53
C LEU A 426 3.23 -1.79 -11.60
N ALA A 427 3.69 -2.31 -10.46
CA ALA A 427 4.91 -3.10 -10.37
C ALA A 427 4.79 -4.43 -11.14
N PHE A 428 3.67 -5.14 -11.06
CA PHE A 428 3.45 -6.39 -11.77
C PHE A 428 3.59 -6.22 -13.27
N ILE A 429 2.90 -5.23 -13.85
CA ILE A 429 2.99 -4.94 -15.29
C ILE A 429 4.43 -4.55 -15.65
N GLY A 430 5.04 -3.62 -14.91
CA GLY A 430 6.36 -3.13 -15.22
C GLY A 430 7.47 -4.17 -15.06
N LEU A 431 7.40 -5.03 -14.06
CA LEU A 431 8.36 -6.13 -13.87
C LEU A 431 8.24 -7.16 -15.00
N ALA A 432 7.03 -7.54 -15.39
CA ALA A 432 6.80 -8.47 -16.49
C ALA A 432 7.29 -7.90 -17.84
N GLN A 433 7.04 -6.61 -18.10
CA GLN A 433 7.55 -5.91 -19.29
C GLN A 433 9.07 -5.75 -19.31
N SER A 434 9.72 -5.83 -18.15
CA SER A 434 11.17 -5.71 -18.01
C SER A 434 11.90 -7.06 -18.14
N LEU A 435 11.17 -8.17 -18.26
CA LEU A 435 11.76 -9.48 -18.49
C LEU A 435 12.48 -9.52 -19.83
N PRO A 436 13.68 -10.13 -19.93
CA PRO A 436 14.35 -10.35 -21.21
C PRO A 436 13.45 -11.16 -22.16
N GLY A 437 13.47 -10.85 -23.46
CA GLY A 437 12.67 -11.60 -24.44
C GLY A 437 13.03 -13.08 -24.58
N SER A 438 14.23 -13.47 -24.12
CA SER A 438 14.70 -14.86 -24.02
C SER A 438 14.36 -15.53 -22.70
N PHE A 439 13.56 -14.86 -21.83
CA PHE A 439 13.20 -15.42 -20.54
C PHE A 439 12.23 -16.58 -20.70
N ASP A 440 12.64 -17.73 -20.17
CA ASP A 440 11.84 -18.93 -20.02
C ASP A 440 12.19 -19.53 -18.65
N ALA A 441 11.22 -19.62 -17.74
CA ALA A 441 11.47 -19.95 -16.34
C ALA A 441 11.94 -21.39 -16.13
N ASN A 442 11.48 -22.31 -16.97
CA ASN A 442 11.73 -23.75 -16.88
C ASN A 442 12.34 -24.35 -18.14
N MET A 443 12.70 -23.53 -19.12
CA MET A 443 13.32 -23.93 -20.40
C MET A 443 12.48 -24.92 -21.24
N ASP A 444 11.17 -24.90 -21.09
CA ASP A 444 10.22 -25.74 -21.84
C ASP A 444 9.34 -24.95 -22.82
N GLY A 445 9.52 -23.64 -22.90
CA GLY A 445 8.74 -22.73 -23.73
C GLY A 445 7.33 -22.44 -23.22
N LEU A 446 6.98 -22.89 -22.00
CA LEU A 446 5.65 -22.71 -21.43
C LEU A 446 5.53 -21.50 -20.52
N LEU A 447 6.60 -21.18 -19.75
CA LEU A 447 6.62 -20.05 -18.81
C LEU A 447 7.50 -18.93 -19.35
N ASP A 448 7.16 -18.44 -20.51
CA ASP A 448 7.86 -17.35 -21.20
C ASP A 448 7.43 -15.95 -20.70
N ALA A 449 8.10 -14.90 -21.19
CA ALA A 449 7.81 -13.53 -20.83
C ALA A 449 6.39 -13.11 -21.18
N SER A 450 5.76 -13.69 -22.22
CA SER A 450 4.41 -13.34 -22.67
C SER A 450 3.36 -13.86 -21.69
N ILE A 451 3.51 -15.08 -21.21
CA ILE A 451 2.63 -15.67 -20.20
C ILE A 451 2.78 -14.93 -18.87
N MET A 452 4.02 -14.59 -18.47
CA MET A 452 4.26 -13.78 -17.29
C MET A 452 3.57 -12.42 -17.38
N LEU A 453 3.61 -11.77 -18.53
CA LEU A 453 2.91 -10.50 -18.76
C LEU A 453 1.39 -10.66 -18.67
N MET A 454 0.83 -11.72 -19.28
CA MET A 454 -0.61 -12.00 -19.22
C MET A 454 -1.09 -12.21 -17.77
N MET A 455 -0.36 -13.01 -16.99
CA MET A 455 -0.66 -13.21 -15.56
C MET A 455 -0.55 -11.90 -14.77
N ALA A 456 0.46 -11.09 -15.04
CA ALA A 456 0.65 -9.79 -14.42
C ALA A 456 -0.51 -8.82 -14.72
N ILE A 457 -1.03 -8.81 -15.96
CA ILE A 457 -2.18 -7.98 -16.36
C ILE A 457 -3.45 -8.40 -15.61
N VAL A 458 -3.73 -9.70 -15.54
CA VAL A 458 -4.90 -10.22 -14.80
C VAL A 458 -4.80 -9.86 -13.32
N GLY A 459 -3.66 -10.11 -12.69
CA GLY A 459 -3.42 -9.74 -11.30
C GLY A 459 -3.51 -8.23 -11.06
N ALA A 460 -2.97 -7.42 -11.98
CA ALA A 460 -3.06 -5.97 -11.91
C ALA A 460 -4.51 -5.46 -12.02
N GLY A 461 -5.36 -6.11 -12.81
CA GLY A 461 -6.78 -5.78 -12.92
C GLY A 461 -7.52 -5.96 -11.58
N PHE A 462 -7.31 -7.08 -10.87
CA PHE A 462 -7.89 -7.29 -9.54
C PHE A 462 -7.39 -6.27 -8.51
N LEU A 463 -6.10 -6.00 -8.52
CA LEU A 463 -5.50 -5.03 -7.60
C LEU A 463 -5.96 -3.60 -7.89
N TRP A 464 -6.13 -3.26 -9.17
CA TRP A 464 -6.70 -1.98 -9.58
C TRP A 464 -8.13 -1.81 -9.06
N ALA A 465 -8.96 -2.84 -9.18
CA ALA A 465 -10.33 -2.82 -8.66
C ALA A 465 -10.37 -2.64 -7.14
N LEU A 466 -9.47 -3.33 -6.39
CA LEU A 466 -9.33 -3.14 -4.94
C LEU A 466 -8.88 -1.71 -4.59
N SER A 467 -7.96 -1.16 -5.37
CA SER A 467 -7.50 0.22 -5.22
C SER A 467 -8.63 1.23 -5.46
N PHE A 468 -9.42 1.02 -6.51
CA PHE A 468 -10.60 1.84 -6.81
C PHE A 468 -11.65 1.79 -5.69
N TRP A 469 -11.88 0.61 -5.11
CA TRP A 469 -12.81 0.46 -4.00
C TRP A 469 -12.37 1.29 -2.78
N TRP A 470 -11.10 1.23 -2.38
CA TRP A 470 -10.56 2.06 -1.31
C TRP A 470 -10.59 3.55 -1.65
N PHE A 471 -10.29 3.92 -2.90
CA PHE A 471 -10.39 5.29 -3.39
C PHE A 471 -11.80 5.84 -3.23
N ALA A 472 -12.81 5.08 -3.67
CA ALA A 472 -14.21 5.48 -3.55
C ALA A 472 -14.64 5.67 -2.09
N ILE A 473 -14.24 4.74 -1.19
CA ILE A 473 -14.51 4.88 0.26
C ILE A 473 -13.86 6.15 0.81
N ALA A 474 -12.59 6.40 0.49
CA ALA A 474 -11.86 7.57 0.98
C ALA A 474 -12.50 8.87 0.48
N VAL A 475 -12.87 8.95 -0.79
CA VAL A 475 -13.57 10.11 -1.37
C VAL A 475 -14.90 10.35 -0.66
N LEU A 476 -15.74 9.32 -0.53
CA LEU A 476 -17.04 9.44 0.15
C LEU A 476 -16.88 9.86 1.61
N ALA A 477 -15.90 9.30 2.32
CA ALA A 477 -15.63 9.66 3.72
C ALA A 477 -15.23 11.13 3.88
N VAL A 478 -14.39 11.65 2.98
CA VAL A 478 -13.96 13.06 3.00
C VAL A 478 -15.10 13.99 2.58
N VAL A 479 -15.89 13.63 1.55
CA VAL A 479 -17.01 14.45 1.08
C VAL A 479 -18.11 14.56 2.14
N GLN A 480 -18.41 13.46 2.84
CA GLN A 480 -19.42 13.47 3.94
C GLN A 480 -19.05 14.41 5.08
N SER A 481 -17.77 14.51 5.40
CA SER A 481 -17.28 15.37 6.49
C SER A 481 -15.87 15.85 6.15
N PRO A 482 -15.73 16.94 5.38
CA PRO A 482 -14.44 17.48 4.98
C PRO A 482 -13.67 17.99 6.22
N PRO A 483 -12.35 17.76 6.30
CA PRO A 483 -11.54 18.24 7.42
C PRO A 483 -11.55 19.75 7.49
N ARG A 484 -11.49 20.30 8.70
CA ARG A 484 -11.52 21.77 8.95
C ARG A 484 -10.12 22.35 9.08
N TYR A 485 -9.22 21.57 9.66
CA TYR A 485 -7.85 22.01 9.96
C TYR A 485 -6.87 21.22 9.13
N PHE A 486 -5.80 21.89 8.69
CA PHE A 486 -4.73 21.24 7.95
C PHE A 486 -3.83 20.45 8.92
N HIS A 487 -3.49 19.24 8.55
CA HIS A 487 -2.41 18.45 9.12
C HIS A 487 -1.69 17.66 8.00
N LEU A 488 -0.48 17.17 8.28
CA LEU A 488 0.36 16.55 7.26
C LEU A 488 -0.26 15.27 6.64
N GLY A 489 -1.21 14.65 7.32
CA GLY A 489 -1.99 13.53 6.78
C GLY A 489 -2.80 13.83 5.51
N TRP A 490 -3.05 15.12 5.18
CA TRP A 490 -3.71 15.49 3.92
C TRP A 490 -2.91 15.08 2.68
N TRP A 491 -1.57 14.98 2.79
CA TRP A 491 -0.70 14.49 1.72
C TRP A 491 -1.01 13.05 1.31
N ALA A 492 -1.72 12.28 2.15
CA ALA A 492 -2.22 10.96 1.78
C ALA A 492 -3.21 11.01 0.61
N SER A 493 -3.87 12.14 0.35
CA SER A 493 -4.72 12.32 -0.83
C SER A 493 -3.94 12.46 -2.15
N VAL A 494 -2.61 12.62 -2.10
CA VAL A 494 -1.78 12.83 -3.30
C VAL A 494 -0.99 11.57 -3.65
N PHE A 495 -0.02 11.17 -2.82
CA PHE A 495 0.94 10.11 -3.18
C PHE A 495 0.28 8.77 -3.54
N PRO A 496 -0.64 8.19 -2.75
CA PRO A 496 -1.29 6.93 -3.10
C PRO A 496 -2.07 7.01 -4.42
N ASN A 497 -2.68 8.16 -4.69
CA ASN A 497 -3.43 8.40 -5.91
C ASN A 497 -2.53 8.56 -7.14
N THR A 498 -1.26 8.98 -6.99
CA THR A 498 -0.30 8.91 -8.11
C THR A 498 -0.10 7.47 -8.56
N GLY A 499 0.03 6.52 -7.62
CA GLY A 499 0.11 5.09 -7.91
C GLY A 499 -1.12 4.56 -8.64
N PHE A 500 -2.32 4.95 -8.18
CA PHE A 500 -3.59 4.55 -8.80
C PHE A 500 -3.71 5.04 -10.25
N ILE A 501 -3.35 6.30 -10.51
CA ILE A 501 -3.41 6.85 -11.86
C ILE A 501 -2.32 6.22 -12.75
N LEU A 502 -1.10 6.02 -12.24
CA LEU A 502 -0.03 5.36 -12.97
C LEU A 502 -0.41 3.92 -13.36
N ALA A 503 -1.05 3.17 -12.46
CA ALA A 503 -1.57 1.84 -12.76
C ALA A 503 -2.67 1.89 -13.82
N THR A 504 -3.56 2.90 -13.78
CA THR A 504 -4.60 3.12 -14.80
C THR A 504 -3.97 3.42 -16.16
N ILE A 505 -2.93 4.27 -16.22
CA ILE A 505 -2.17 4.56 -17.46
C ILE A 505 -1.52 3.28 -17.99
N SER A 506 -0.90 2.46 -17.12
CA SER A 506 -0.25 1.22 -17.52
C SER A 506 -1.25 0.22 -18.11
N LEU A 507 -2.41 0.04 -17.48
CA LEU A 507 -3.48 -0.80 -18.01
C LEU A 507 -4.04 -0.24 -19.33
N GLY A 508 -4.27 1.07 -19.43
CA GLY A 508 -4.73 1.72 -20.66
C GLY A 508 -3.77 1.51 -21.83
N LYS A 509 -2.45 1.59 -21.58
CA LYS A 509 -1.41 1.33 -22.58
C LYS A 509 -1.38 -0.14 -23.02
N VAL A 510 -1.50 -1.08 -22.08
CA VAL A 510 -1.51 -2.52 -22.38
C VAL A 510 -2.73 -2.90 -23.20
N PHE A 511 -3.91 -2.39 -22.84
CA PHE A 511 -5.16 -2.65 -23.59
C PHE A 511 -5.32 -1.75 -24.82
N GLN A 512 -4.41 -0.83 -25.09
CA GLN A 512 -4.46 0.16 -26.16
C GLN A 512 -5.82 0.90 -26.22
N ASN A 513 -6.35 1.23 -25.03
CA ASN A 513 -7.68 1.81 -24.91
C ASN A 513 -7.58 3.33 -24.70
N GLU A 514 -7.89 4.08 -25.75
CA GLU A 514 -7.82 5.55 -25.76
C GLU A 514 -8.75 6.21 -24.73
N PHE A 515 -9.94 5.63 -24.48
CA PHE A 515 -10.84 6.17 -23.46
C PHE A 515 -10.19 6.13 -22.07
N VAL A 516 -9.57 5.00 -21.70
CA VAL A 516 -8.86 4.87 -20.41
C VAL A 516 -7.68 5.83 -20.32
N LEU A 517 -6.95 6.05 -21.43
CA LEU A 517 -5.83 6.97 -21.50
C LEU A 517 -6.28 8.43 -21.33
N TRP A 518 -7.35 8.87 -22.00
CA TRP A 518 -7.91 10.20 -21.82
C TRP A 518 -8.49 10.40 -20.41
N PHE A 519 -9.19 9.39 -19.88
CA PHE A 519 -9.69 9.40 -18.52
C PHE A 519 -8.54 9.56 -17.51
N SER A 520 -7.43 8.81 -17.68
CA SER A 520 -6.27 8.93 -16.80
C SER A 520 -5.60 10.30 -16.90
N THR A 521 -5.57 10.92 -18.07
CA THR A 521 -5.08 12.30 -18.23
C THR A 521 -5.98 13.28 -17.47
N ALA A 522 -7.30 13.15 -17.57
CA ALA A 522 -8.25 14.02 -16.87
C ALA A 522 -8.08 13.94 -15.34
N ILE A 523 -8.01 12.72 -14.78
CA ILE A 523 -7.81 12.56 -13.32
C ILE A 523 -6.39 12.97 -12.88
N SER A 524 -5.39 12.92 -13.76
CA SER A 524 -4.06 13.48 -13.49
C SER A 524 -4.12 14.99 -13.28
N ILE A 525 -4.87 15.70 -14.12
CA ILE A 525 -5.08 17.15 -13.98
C ILE A 525 -5.78 17.44 -12.64
N VAL A 526 -6.82 16.67 -12.28
CA VAL A 526 -7.47 16.81 -10.99
C VAL A 526 -6.48 16.60 -9.84
N LEU A 527 -5.59 15.61 -9.94
CA LEU A 527 -4.59 15.36 -8.89
C LEU A 527 -3.57 16.51 -8.78
N VAL A 528 -3.18 17.15 -9.89
CA VAL A 528 -2.33 18.35 -9.87
C VAL A 528 -3.03 19.50 -9.12
N LEU A 529 -4.34 19.68 -9.34
CA LEU A 529 -5.12 20.67 -8.62
C LEU A 529 -5.23 20.34 -7.11
N VAL A 530 -5.45 19.07 -6.76
CA VAL A 530 -5.44 18.60 -5.37
C VAL A 530 -4.07 18.84 -4.72
N TYR A 531 -2.97 18.54 -5.42
CA TYR A 531 -1.61 18.84 -4.94
C TYR A 531 -1.44 20.33 -4.65
N GLY A 532 -1.84 21.20 -5.58
CA GLY A 532 -1.77 22.66 -5.39
C GLY A 532 -2.61 23.14 -4.21
N PHE A 533 -3.81 22.58 -4.05
CA PHE A 533 -4.69 22.87 -2.92
C PHE A 533 -4.06 22.46 -1.59
N VAL A 534 -3.54 21.23 -1.48
CA VAL A 534 -2.88 20.74 -0.27
C VAL A 534 -1.63 21.53 0.05
N LEU A 535 -0.82 21.87 -0.96
CA LEU A 535 0.38 22.70 -0.81
C LEU A 535 0.03 24.11 -0.30
N PHE A 536 -1.00 24.73 -0.86
CA PHE A 536 -1.46 26.05 -0.41
C PHE A 536 -1.86 26.03 1.08
N HIS A 537 -2.66 25.04 1.48
CA HIS A 537 -3.07 24.88 2.88
C HIS A 537 -1.90 24.52 3.80
N CYS A 538 -0.93 23.74 3.33
CA CYS A 538 0.30 23.42 4.05
C CYS A 538 1.10 24.71 4.34
N VAL A 539 1.38 25.49 3.31
CA VAL A 539 2.11 26.78 3.46
C VAL A 539 1.35 27.74 4.39
N ARG A 540 0.04 27.87 4.17
CA ARG A 540 -0.83 28.69 5.04
C ARG A 540 -0.73 28.23 6.50
N ALA A 541 -0.83 26.94 6.77
CA ALA A 541 -0.78 26.39 8.13
C ALA A 541 0.57 26.65 8.82
N VAL A 542 1.69 26.61 8.09
CA VAL A 542 3.02 26.99 8.61
C VAL A 542 3.07 28.47 8.97
N VAL A 543 2.53 29.35 8.10
CA VAL A 543 2.54 30.80 8.28
C VAL A 543 1.65 31.20 9.47
N VAL A 544 0.42 30.63 9.54
CA VAL A 544 -0.54 30.92 10.61
C VAL A 544 -0.18 30.20 11.93
N ARG A 545 0.85 29.34 11.92
CA ARG A 545 1.29 28.53 13.07
C ARG A 545 0.25 27.48 13.51
N ASP A 546 -0.47 26.91 12.56
CA ASP A 546 -1.38 25.80 12.81
C ASP A 546 -0.66 24.46 12.88
N ILE A 547 0.51 24.37 12.26
CA ILE A 547 1.45 23.24 12.34
C ILE A 547 2.86 23.76 12.69
N VAL A 548 3.77 22.83 13.05
CA VAL A 548 5.09 23.16 13.59
C VAL A 548 4.94 24.01 14.87
N TYR A 549 4.02 23.57 15.73
CA TYR A 549 3.65 24.26 16.96
C TYR A 549 3.25 23.24 18.06
N PRO A 550 3.57 23.48 19.35
CA PRO A 550 3.26 22.55 20.43
C PRO A 550 1.80 22.09 20.44
N GLY A 551 1.57 20.78 20.56
CA GLY A 551 0.24 20.19 20.67
C GLY A 551 -0.59 20.14 19.38
N ARG A 552 0.06 20.21 18.21
CA ARG A 552 -0.63 20.27 16.90
C ARG A 552 -0.12 19.29 15.84
N ASP A 553 1.09 18.81 16.00
CA ASP A 553 1.73 17.89 15.05
C ASP A 553 1.61 16.43 15.50
N GLU A 554 2.19 15.52 14.74
CA GLU A 554 2.15 14.06 15.00
C GLU A 554 2.95 13.65 16.24
N ASP A 555 3.64 14.58 16.89
CA ASP A 555 4.39 14.39 18.15
C ASP A 555 3.54 14.67 19.41
N VAL A 556 2.21 14.86 19.26
CA VAL A 556 1.29 15.01 20.39
C VAL A 556 1.17 13.68 21.14
N GLU A 557 1.41 13.72 22.44
CA GLU A 557 1.13 12.60 23.33
C GLU A 557 -0.37 12.48 23.54
N ASP A 558 -0.92 11.31 23.25
CA ASP A 558 -2.29 10.94 23.64
C ASP A 558 -2.27 10.65 25.15
N HIS A 559 -2.87 11.52 25.94
CA HIS A 559 -3.09 11.33 27.37
C HIS A 559 -4.30 10.41 27.64
#